data_43e39ede5a667ed6e04f78fa4d5eb790
#
_entry.id   43e39ede5a667ed6e04f78fa4d5eb790
#
_cell.length_a   1.000
_cell.length_b   1.000
_cell.length_c   1.000
_cell.angle_alpha   90.00
_cell.angle_beta   90.00
_cell.angle_gamma   90.00
#
_symmetry.space_group_name_H-M   'P 1'
#
loop_
_entity.id
_entity.type
_entity.pdbx_description
1 polymer ?
#
loop_
_entity_poly.entity_id
_entity_poly.type
_entity_poly.pdbx_seq_one_letter_code
_entity_poly.pdbx_strand_id
1 'polypeptide(L)'
;NHLCFTASTGDITDEENRTLEFIDIDLNKNKMTTVFSDKGGFPYDTVTGADNLVIITKVLNNGTSLELYDTETQKFKQLKYLEFDDKNSIGETIRKVSIDKSTKTISLLVLDCISQNEASLKIETYDYDMNFQKSYDISNISDDSNELIQGVQVFDFKNNYLFYQNFSITRCIGYIDSDKLKKSDISEDVDDTFSIVSASEDDSDTNLLYKRAESSSENNYIYLFDTTNKTMKETKFNIEEKGYTIGGISRIGKDNLMIMMSPDNADKKSDLNSRIYFTKLSDLNFQ
;
A
#
# COMPACT_ATOMS: atom_id res chain seq x y z
N ASN A 1 1.55 -4.44 -21.18
CA ASN A 1 0.55 -5.04 -20.29
C ASN A 1 1.12 -6.29 -19.60
N HIS A 2 1.62 -6.12 -18.40
CA HIS A 2 2.19 -7.17 -17.57
C HIS A 2 1.41 -7.30 -16.26
N LEU A 3 1.29 -8.53 -15.76
CA LEU A 3 0.81 -8.83 -14.42
C LEU A 3 1.98 -9.46 -13.65
N CYS A 4 2.49 -8.74 -12.65
CA CYS A 4 3.60 -9.18 -11.83
C CYS A 4 3.15 -9.46 -10.40
N PHE A 5 3.57 -10.58 -9.86
CA PHE A 5 3.24 -10.97 -8.49
C PHE A 5 4.26 -11.96 -7.93
N THR A 6 4.21 -12.14 -6.62
CA THR A 6 4.97 -13.18 -5.94
C THR A 6 4.08 -14.38 -5.66
N ALA A 7 4.65 -15.58 -5.74
CA ALA A 7 4.01 -16.84 -5.39
C ALA A 7 4.91 -17.65 -4.46
N SER A 8 4.30 -18.39 -3.54
CA SER A 8 5.02 -19.35 -2.69
C SER A 8 4.58 -20.75 -3.05
N THR A 9 5.55 -21.63 -3.22
CA THR A 9 5.35 -23.07 -3.43
C THR A 9 6.01 -23.85 -2.29
N GLY A 10 5.43 -25.02 -1.94
CA GLY A 10 5.85 -25.83 -0.81
C GLY A 10 5.06 -25.54 0.47
N ASP A 11 5.51 -26.13 1.58
CA ASP A 11 4.89 -25.90 2.89
C ASP A 11 5.32 -24.52 3.40
N ILE A 12 4.34 -23.63 3.61
CA ILE A 12 4.59 -22.26 4.09
C ILE A 12 5.19 -22.22 5.51
N THR A 13 5.05 -23.31 6.27
CA THR A 13 5.62 -23.43 7.61
C THR A 13 7.03 -24.01 7.61
N ASP A 14 7.48 -24.56 6.49
CA ASP A 14 8.81 -25.14 6.31
C ASP A 14 9.67 -24.18 5.48
N GLU A 15 10.41 -23.32 6.16
CA GLU A 15 11.26 -22.30 5.53
C GLU A 15 12.34 -22.92 4.63
N GLU A 16 12.86 -24.11 4.93
CA GLU A 16 13.91 -24.75 4.14
C GLU A 16 13.39 -25.31 2.80
N ASN A 17 12.13 -25.73 2.77
CA ASN A 17 11.50 -26.33 1.59
C ASN A 17 10.55 -25.36 0.84
N ARG A 18 10.29 -24.20 1.40
CA ARG A 18 9.52 -23.15 0.73
C ARG A 18 10.35 -22.49 -0.39
N THR A 19 9.72 -22.27 -1.52
CA THR A 19 10.29 -21.48 -2.62
C THR A 19 9.40 -20.29 -2.88
N LEU A 20 9.98 -19.10 -2.93
CA LEU A 20 9.32 -17.88 -3.33
C LEU A 20 9.72 -17.53 -4.75
N GLU A 21 8.74 -17.30 -5.59
CA GLU A 21 8.92 -16.98 -7.00
C GLU A 21 8.36 -15.61 -7.29
N PHE A 22 9.07 -14.85 -8.10
CA PHE A 22 8.53 -13.65 -8.75
C PHE A 22 8.15 -14.00 -10.18
N ILE A 23 6.87 -13.76 -10.50
CA ILE A 23 6.24 -14.17 -11.75
C ILE A 23 5.83 -12.95 -12.54
N ASP A 24 6.18 -12.93 -13.81
CA ASP A 24 5.74 -11.96 -14.81
C ASP A 24 4.88 -12.66 -15.86
N ILE A 25 3.66 -12.18 -16.05
CA ILE A 25 2.76 -12.61 -17.12
C ILE A 25 2.62 -11.47 -18.13
N ASP A 26 3.19 -11.65 -19.31
CA ASP A 26 2.95 -10.79 -20.47
C ASP A 26 1.57 -11.11 -21.05
N LEU A 27 0.59 -10.26 -20.76
CA LEU A 27 -0.80 -10.44 -21.17
C LEU A 27 -0.98 -10.32 -22.68
N ASN A 28 -0.10 -9.60 -23.39
CA ASN A 28 -0.16 -9.48 -24.86
C ASN A 28 0.30 -10.76 -25.56
N LYS A 29 1.30 -11.43 -24.97
CA LYS A 29 1.87 -12.67 -25.52
C LYS A 29 1.28 -13.92 -24.91
N ASN A 30 0.44 -13.77 -23.87
CA ASN A 30 -0.06 -14.88 -23.06
C ASN A 30 1.06 -15.80 -22.56
N LYS A 31 2.14 -15.18 -22.08
CA LYS A 31 3.35 -15.88 -21.64
C LYS A 31 3.64 -15.59 -20.17
N MET A 32 3.78 -16.65 -19.40
CA MET A 32 4.23 -16.61 -18.01
C MET A 32 5.74 -16.90 -17.95
N THR A 33 6.45 -16.12 -17.14
CA THR A 33 7.89 -16.27 -16.90
C THR A 33 8.15 -16.18 -15.42
N THR A 34 8.82 -17.20 -14.83
CA THR A 34 9.41 -17.06 -13.51
C THR A 34 10.70 -16.28 -13.66
N VAL A 35 10.73 -15.06 -13.14
CA VAL A 35 11.86 -14.13 -13.28
C VAL A 35 12.99 -14.53 -12.35
N PHE A 36 12.65 -14.87 -11.10
CA PHE A 36 13.57 -15.45 -10.14
C PHE A 36 12.83 -16.32 -9.12
N SER A 37 13.61 -17.16 -8.41
CA SER A 37 13.12 -18.11 -7.44
C SER A 37 14.13 -18.21 -6.31
N ASP A 38 13.70 -17.91 -5.08
CA ASP A 38 14.51 -17.92 -3.86
C ASP A 38 14.03 -19.03 -2.92
N LYS A 39 14.96 -19.87 -2.43
CA LYS A 39 14.66 -20.87 -1.39
C LYS A 39 14.77 -20.24 0.00
N GLY A 40 13.83 -20.58 0.86
CA GLY A 40 13.86 -20.21 2.28
C GLY A 40 13.64 -18.74 2.58
N GLY A 41 13.30 -17.92 1.58
CA GLY A 41 13.11 -16.48 1.76
C GLY A 41 11.81 -16.13 2.47
N PHE A 42 11.79 -14.98 3.15
CA PHE A 42 10.55 -14.36 3.60
C PHE A 42 9.74 -13.87 2.40
N PRO A 43 8.40 -13.83 2.51
CA PRO A 43 7.56 -13.23 1.47
C PRO A 43 8.03 -11.82 1.16
N TYR A 44 8.06 -11.45 -0.12
CA TYR A 44 8.32 -10.08 -0.52
C TYR A 44 7.24 -9.18 0.03
N ASP A 45 7.64 -8.16 0.79
CA ASP A 45 6.70 -7.28 1.49
C ASP A 45 5.88 -6.44 0.53
N THR A 46 6.49 -6.04 -0.59
CA THR A 46 5.84 -5.13 -1.52
C THR A 46 6.26 -5.44 -2.95
N VAL A 47 5.28 -5.55 -3.82
CA VAL A 47 5.43 -5.50 -5.26
C VAL A 47 4.55 -4.36 -5.74
N THR A 48 5.15 -3.34 -6.31
CA THR A 48 4.45 -2.21 -6.89
C THR A 48 5.10 -1.82 -8.20
N GLY A 49 4.36 -1.22 -9.11
CA GLY A 49 4.88 -0.88 -10.41
C GLY A 49 4.16 0.25 -11.10
N ALA A 50 4.87 0.91 -12.00
CA ALA A 50 4.32 1.89 -12.92
C ALA A 50 5.05 1.79 -14.27
N ASP A 51 4.32 1.98 -15.36
CA ASP A 51 4.82 1.81 -16.73
C ASP A 51 5.37 0.37 -16.94
N ASN A 52 6.66 0.26 -17.28
CA ASN A 52 7.37 -1.01 -17.45
C ASN A 52 8.23 -1.39 -16.23
N LEU A 53 8.21 -0.59 -15.17
CA LEU A 53 9.01 -0.78 -13.98
C LEU A 53 8.20 -1.45 -12.87
N VAL A 54 8.77 -2.46 -12.24
CA VAL A 54 8.23 -3.12 -11.06
C VAL A 54 9.27 -3.08 -9.95
N ILE A 55 8.89 -2.55 -8.81
CA ILE A 55 9.74 -2.45 -7.63
C ILE A 55 9.35 -3.52 -6.63
N ILE A 56 10.35 -4.20 -6.11
CA ILE A 56 10.21 -5.31 -5.18
C ILE A 56 11.06 -5.00 -3.96
N THR A 57 10.45 -5.08 -2.77
CA THR A 57 11.20 -5.07 -1.52
C THR A 57 11.38 -6.49 -1.02
N LYS A 58 12.60 -6.86 -0.67
CA LYS A 58 12.94 -8.13 -0.03
C LYS A 58 13.38 -7.87 1.40
N VAL A 59 12.75 -8.55 2.34
CA VAL A 59 13.24 -8.61 3.72
C VAL A 59 14.23 -9.76 3.81
N LEU A 60 15.44 -9.46 4.24
CA LEU A 60 16.53 -10.40 4.42
C LEU A 60 16.89 -10.46 5.92
N ASN A 61 17.61 -11.50 6.35
CA ASN A 61 17.97 -11.66 7.76
C ASN A 61 18.80 -10.50 8.35
N ASN A 62 19.46 -9.73 7.51
CA ASN A 62 20.35 -8.64 7.92
C ASN A 62 20.03 -7.31 7.22
N GLY A 63 18.84 -7.17 6.66
CA GLY A 63 18.45 -5.92 6.02
C GLY A 63 17.30 -6.03 5.05
N THR A 64 17.07 -4.96 4.34
CA THR A 64 16.05 -4.87 3.29
C THR A 64 16.69 -4.49 1.97
N SER A 65 16.39 -5.24 0.92
CA SER A 65 16.81 -4.96 -0.44
C SER A 65 15.66 -4.36 -1.25
N LEU A 66 15.94 -3.28 -1.97
CA LEU A 66 15.05 -2.72 -2.98
C LEU A 66 15.57 -3.12 -4.35
N GLU A 67 14.72 -3.74 -5.13
CA GLU A 67 15.06 -4.28 -6.43
C GLU A 67 14.10 -3.77 -7.50
N LEU A 68 14.63 -3.52 -8.69
CA LEU A 68 13.89 -3.07 -9.87
C LEU A 68 13.88 -4.16 -10.93
N TYR A 69 12.71 -4.47 -11.44
CA TYR A 69 12.50 -5.29 -12.62
C TYR A 69 11.90 -4.45 -13.75
N ASP A 70 12.51 -4.47 -14.90
CA ASP A 70 12.01 -3.85 -16.13
C ASP A 70 11.34 -4.93 -17.00
N THR A 71 10.03 -4.84 -17.18
CA THR A 71 9.24 -5.83 -17.90
C THR A 71 9.51 -5.86 -19.41
N GLU A 72 9.97 -4.76 -20.00
CA GLU A 72 10.30 -4.70 -21.43
C GLU A 72 11.63 -5.39 -21.72
N THR A 73 12.66 -5.06 -20.94
CA THR A 73 14.00 -5.62 -21.12
C THR A 73 14.20 -6.93 -20.40
N GLN A 74 13.29 -7.30 -19.50
CA GLN A 74 13.37 -8.45 -18.59
C GLN A 74 14.66 -8.45 -17.75
N LYS A 75 15.14 -7.27 -17.40
CA LYS A 75 16.33 -7.08 -16.58
C LYS A 75 15.96 -6.76 -15.14
N PHE A 76 16.79 -7.29 -14.27
CA PHE A 76 16.69 -7.14 -12.85
C PHE A 76 17.90 -6.39 -12.30
N LYS A 77 17.68 -5.46 -11.38
CA LYS A 77 18.74 -4.65 -10.79
C LYS A 77 18.44 -4.37 -9.32
N GLN A 78 19.39 -4.66 -8.45
CA GLN A 78 19.33 -4.18 -7.08
C GLN A 78 19.59 -2.66 -7.07
N LEU A 79 18.68 -1.91 -6.45
CA LEU A 79 18.74 -0.45 -6.39
C LEU A 79 19.34 0.05 -5.09
N LYS A 80 18.90 -0.53 -3.97
CA LYS A 80 19.29 -0.09 -2.64
C LYS A 80 19.32 -1.29 -1.68
N TYR A 81 20.21 -1.26 -0.73
CA TYR A 81 20.25 -2.17 0.39
C TYR A 81 20.40 -1.38 1.68
N LEU A 82 19.56 -1.67 2.66
CA LEU A 82 19.62 -1.10 4.00
C LEU A 82 19.95 -2.21 4.99
N GLU A 83 20.98 -2.02 5.77
CA GLU A 83 21.39 -2.97 6.81
C GLU A 83 20.51 -2.83 8.04
N PHE A 84 20.18 -3.97 8.63
CA PHE A 84 19.42 -4.06 9.87
C PHE A 84 20.01 -5.16 10.75
N ASP A 85 20.30 -4.83 12.00
CA ASP A 85 20.77 -5.80 12.99
C ASP A 85 19.56 -6.42 13.71
N ASP A 86 19.13 -7.59 13.23
CA ASP A 86 17.99 -8.32 13.80
C ASP A 86 18.15 -8.63 15.30
N LYS A 87 19.37 -8.85 15.77
CA LYS A 87 19.62 -9.22 17.17
C LYS A 87 19.37 -8.08 18.14
N ASN A 88 19.70 -6.87 17.72
CA ASN A 88 19.55 -5.67 18.54
C ASN A 88 18.34 -4.83 18.10
N SER A 89 17.70 -5.19 16.98
CA SER A 89 16.62 -4.42 16.36
C SER A 89 17.03 -2.97 16.06
N ILE A 90 18.25 -2.80 15.51
CA ILE A 90 18.83 -1.49 15.19
C ILE A 90 19.13 -1.42 13.71
N GLY A 91 18.84 -0.28 13.09
CA GLY A 91 19.14 0.02 11.70
C GLY A 91 17.91 0.45 10.90
N GLU A 92 18.15 0.67 9.62
CA GLU A 92 17.11 1.12 8.69
C GLU A 92 16.47 -0.02 7.92
N THR A 93 15.16 0.07 7.72
CA THR A 93 14.41 -0.91 6.92
C THR A 93 13.37 -0.21 6.05
N ILE A 94 13.22 -0.67 4.79
CA ILE A 94 12.18 -0.19 3.90
C ILE A 94 10.87 -0.90 4.28
N ARG A 95 9.87 -0.13 4.66
CA ARG A 95 8.56 -0.65 5.04
C ARG A 95 7.57 -0.71 3.89
N LYS A 96 7.55 0.31 3.03
CA LYS A 96 6.67 0.39 1.87
C LYS A 96 7.29 1.24 0.77
N VAL A 97 6.75 1.09 -0.42
CA VAL A 97 7.12 1.86 -1.61
C VAL A 97 5.85 2.44 -2.23
N SER A 98 5.92 3.67 -2.67
CA SER A 98 4.91 4.34 -3.48
C SER A 98 5.56 4.90 -4.75
N ILE A 99 4.86 4.83 -5.86
CA ILE A 99 5.32 5.36 -7.15
C ILE A 99 4.32 6.43 -7.61
N ASP A 100 4.83 7.61 -7.87
CA ASP A 100 4.09 8.67 -8.55
C ASP A 100 4.53 8.73 -10.02
N LYS A 101 3.69 8.21 -10.91
CA LYS A 101 3.94 8.16 -12.34
C LYS A 101 3.95 9.55 -12.97
N SER A 102 3.15 10.48 -12.45
CA SER A 102 3.03 11.83 -13.00
C SER A 102 4.31 12.64 -12.83
N THR A 103 4.96 12.48 -11.69
CA THR A 103 6.23 13.14 -11.36
C THR A 103 7.46 12.25 -11.59
N LYS A 104 7.25 10.97 -11.92
CA LYS A 104 8.29 9.94 -12.04
C LYS A 104 9.14 9.82 -10.78
N THR A 105 8.45 9.80 -9.64
CA THR A 105 9.08 9.74 -8.32
C THR A 105 8.80 8.39 -7.66
N ILE A 106 9.84 7.80 -7.09
CA ILE A 106 9.77 6.63 -6.20
C ILE A 106 9.92 7.13 -4.77
N SER A 107 8.98 6.81 -3.92
CA SER A 107 8.98 7.19 -2.51
C SER A 107 9.09 5.96 -1.64
N LEU A 108 10.09 5.93 -0.77
CA LEU A 108 10.33 4.85 0.18
C LEU A 108 9.90 5.31 1.57
N LEU A 109 9.08 4.49 2.23
CA LEU A 109 8.85 4.62 3.66
C LEU A 109 9.95 3.86 4.38
N VAL A 110 10.82 4.57 5.05
CA VAL A 110 11.97 4.02 5.79
C VAL A 110 11.72 4.17 7.28
N LEU A 111 11.78 3.06 8.00
CA LEU A 111 11.83 3.02 9.44
C LEU A 111 13.28 2.92 9.88
N ASP A 112 13.72 3.82 10.74
CA ASP A 112 15.02 3.81 11.39
C ASP A 112 14.83 3.46 12.86
N CYS A 113 15.22 2.25 13.25
CA CYS A 113 15.20 1.78 14.63
C CYS A 113 16.52 2.15 15.30
N ILE A 114 16.48 3.17 16.16
CA ILE A 114 17.66 3.67 16.89
C ILE A 114 17.94 2.79 18.12
N SER A 115 16.89 2.27 18.72
CA SER A 115 16.93 1.32 19.84
C SER A 115 15.63 0.51 19.89
N GLN A 116 15.51 -0.44 20.83
CA GLN A 116 14.29 -1.24 21.01
C GLN A 116 13.03 -0.40 21.31
N ASN A 117 13.20 0.83 21.82
CA ASN A 117 12.09 1.69 22.22
C ASN A 117 12.11 3.06 21.50
N GLU A 118 13.00 3.23 20.54
CA GLU A 118 13.15 4.50 19.83
C GLU A 118 13.27 4.23 18.33
N ALA A 119 12.32 4.77 17.58
CA ALA A 119 12.31 4.69 16.15
C ALA A 119 11.91 6.03 15.53
N SER A 120 12.39 6.28 14.34
CA SER A 120 11.95 7.38 13.49
C SER A 120 11.41 6.86 12.18
N LEU A 121 10.53 7.62 11.57
CA LEU A 121 9.92 7.29 10.30
C LEU A 121 10.18 8.42 9.30
N LYS A 122 10.71 8.09 8.14
CA LYS A 122 11.01 9.07 7.09
C LYS A 122 10.50 8.61 5.73
N ILE A 123 10.21 9.58 4.87
CA ILE A 123 10.00 9.36 3.45
C ILE A 123 11.27 9.79 2.73
N GLU A 124 11.85 8.89 1.95
CA GLU A 124 12.93 9.22 1.02
C GLU A 124 12.40 9.16 -0.41
N THR A 125 12.65 10.21 -1.19
CA THR A 125 12.21 10.28 -2.59
C THR A 125 13.39 10.19 -3.55
N TYR A 126 13.14 9.50 -4.66
CA TYR A 126 14.09 9.20 -5.72
C TYR A 126 13.45 9.40 -7.09
N ASP A 127 14.23 9.72 -8.11
CA ASP A 127 13.78 9.60 -9.48
C ASP A 127 13.82 8.12 -9.94
N TYR A 128 13.38 7.84 -11.17
CA TYR A 128 13.36 6.48 -11.73
C TYR A 128 14.77 5.90 -11.97
N ASP A 129 15.80 6.74 -12.00
CA ASP A 129 17.21 6.32 -12.06
C ASP A 129 17.81 6.08 -10.67
N MET A 130 17.00 6.20 -9.61
CA MET A 130 17.39 6.09 -8.19
C MET A 130 18.37 7.16 -7.73
N ASN A 131 18.33 8.34 -8.33
CA ASN A 131 19.00 9.49 -7.75
C ASN A 131 18.16 10.04 -6.60
N PHE A 132 18.79 10.14 -5.44
CA PHE A 132 18.15 10.72 -4.24
C PHE A 132 17.76 12.17 -4.51
N GLN A 133 16.51 12.49 -4.16
CA GLN A 133 15.96 13.84 -4.31
C GLN A 133 15.80 14.52 -2.94
N LYS A 134 15.08 13.87 -2.02
CA LYS A 134 14.73 14.49 -0.75
C LYS A 134 14.38 13.47 0.33
N SER A 135 14.53 13.90 1.59
CA SER A 135 14.04 13.15 2.76
C SER A 135 13.16 14.04 3.62
N TYR A 136 12.08 13.46 4.15
CA TYR A 136 11.14 14.12 5.05
C TYR A 136 10.98 13.28 6.31
N ASP A 137 11.20 13.88 7.47
CA ASP A 137 10.86 13.28 8.75
C ASP A 137 9.32 13.35 8.94
N ILE A 138 8.72 12.18 9.15
CA ILE A 138 7.29 12.04 9.37
C ILE A 138 6.96 11.35 10.70
N SER A 139 7.92 11.31 11.63
CA SER A 139 7.74 10.64 12.92
C SER A 139 6.58 11.22 13.75
N ASN A 140 6.18 12.46 13.46
CA ASN A 140 5.06 13.14 14.10
C ASN A 140 3.66 12.60 13.71
N ILE A 141 3.56 11.55 12.88
CA ILE A 141 2.26 10.90 12.61
C ILE A 141 1.73 10.15 13.82
N SER A 142 2.61 9.72 14.73
CA SER A 142 2.27 9.10 16.01
C SER A 142 3.09 9.70 17.13
N ASP A 143 2.48 9.85 18.32
CA ASP A 143 3.16 10.27 19.55
C ASP A 143 3.88 9.10 20.23
N ASP A 144 3.58 7.85 19.84
CA ASP A 144 4.21 6.64 20.36
C ASP A 144 5.12 6.00 19.32
N SER A 145 6.43 5.94 19.62
CA SER A 145 7.42 5.33 18.75
C SER A 145 7.14 3.84 18.48
N ASN A 146 6.49 3.14 19.42
CA ASN A 146 6.13 1.73 19.23
C ASN A 146 5.07 1.57 18.13
N GLU A 147 4.20 2.55 17.94
CA GLU A 147 3.24 2.51 16.83
C GLU A 147 3.92 2.62 15.47
N LEU A 148 5.04 3.34 15.38
CA LEU A 148 5.81 3.47 14.13
C LEU A 148 6.43 2.13 13.70
N ILE A 149 6.76 1.25 14.67
CA ILE A 149 7.35 -0.07 14.43
C ILE A 149 6.28 -1.06 13.91
N GLN A 150 5.00 -0.80 14.15
CA GLN A 150 3.89 -1.66 13.75
C GLN A 150 3.81 -1.81 12.22
N GLY A 151 3.22 -2.92 11.78
CA GLY A 151 3.09 -3.19 10.35
C GLY A 151 2.29 -2.13 9.60
N VAL A 152 2.84 -1.65 8.51
CA VAL A 152 2.19 -0.65 7.64
C VAL A 152 1.28 -1.36 6.64
N GLN A 153 0.01 -1.02 6.62
CA GLN A 153 -0.97 -1.53 5.66
C GLN A 153 -1.00 -0.68 4.39
N VAL A 154 -1.05 0.64 4.55
CA VAL A 154 -1.11 1.59 3.45
C VAL A 154 -0.02 2.64 3.61
N PHE A 155 0.69 2.85 2.55
CA PHE A 155 1.58 3.99 2.36
C PHE A 155 1.43 4.47 0.93
N ASP A 156 1.06 5.73 0.79
CA ASP A 156 0.98 6.38 -0.50
C ASP A 156 1.48 7.83 -0.36
N PHE A 157 2.47 8.19 -1.14
CA PHE A 157 3.04 9.53 -1.13
C PHE A 157 3.09 10.06 -2.56
N LYS A 158 2.14 10.91 -2.88
CA LYS A 158 1.95 11.49 -4.21
C LYS A 158 1.54 12.95 -4.09
N ASN A 159 1.99 13.76 -5.02
CA ASN A 159 1.66 15.19 -5.07
C ASN A 159 1.88 15.92 -3.72
N ASN A 160 2.95 15.55 -3.00
CA ASN A 160 3.27 16.01 -1.63
C ASN A 160 2.23 15.66 -0.54
N TYR A 161 1.28 14.78 -0.82
CA TYR A 161 0.35 14.24 0.16
C TYR A 161 0.77 12.86 0.61
N LEU A 162 0.68 12.63 1.92
CA LEU A 162 0.88 11.33 2.55
C LEU A 162 -0.47 10.73 2.97
N PHE A 163 -0.69 9.49 2.55
CA PHE A 163 -1.76 8.63 3.06
C PHE A 163 -1.10 7.43 3.74
N TYR A 164 -1.36 7.29 5.03
CA TYR A 164 -0.70 6.31 5.88
C TYR A 164 -1.70 5.60 6.77
N GLN A 165 -1.59 4.27 6.85
CA GLN A 165 -2.33 3.43 7.79
C GLN A 165 -1.44 2.27 8.24
N ASN A 166 -1.41 2.00 9.55
CA ASN A 166 -0.75 0.81 10.10
C ASN A 166 -1.76 -0.21 10.66
N PHE A 167 -1.29 -1.32 11.21
CA PHE A 167 -2.15 -2.34 11.82
C PHE A 167 -2.78 -1.88 13.14
N SER A 168 -2.15 -0.93 13.84
CA SER A 168 -2.80 -0.23 14.94
C SER A 168 -3.80 0.79 14.37
N ILE A 169 -4.31 1.65 15.20
CA ILE A 169 -5.32 2.64 14.82
C ILE A 169 -4.74 3.91 14.18
N THR A 170 -3.41 3.98 13.97
CA THR A 170 -2.82 5.18 13.38
C THR A 170 -3.17 5.32 11.92
N ARG A 171 -3.90 6.36 11.60
CA ARG A 171 -4.23 6.82 10.26
C ARG A 171 -3.83 8.27 10.12
N CYS A 172 -3.18 8.60 9.03
CA CYS A 172 -2.75 9.96 8.77
C CYS A 172 -2.99 10.33 7.31
N ILE A 173 -3.67 11.44 7.12
CA ILE A 173 -3.68 12.18 5.86
C ILE A 173 -2.94 13.47 6.12
N GLY A 174 -1.81 13.63 5.46
CA GLY A 174 -0.94 14.78 5.66
C GLY A 174 -0.39 15.34 4.38
N TYR A 175 0.24 16.49 4.46
CA TYR A 175 0.92 17.12 3.33
C TYR A 175 2.25 17.70 3.77
N ILE A 176 3.20 17.76 2.83
CA ILE A 176 4.50 18.36 3.09
C ILE A 176 4.43 19.87 2.83
N ASP A 177 4.75 20.62 3.87
CA ASP A 177 4.89 22.09 3.80
C ASP A 177 6.24 22.49 4.39
N SER A 178 7.06 23.18 3.59
CA SER A 178 8.40 23.64 4.00
C SER A 178 9.24 22.53 4.61
N ASP A 179 9.23 21.34 3.98
CA ASP A 179 9.96 20.14 4.36
C ASP A 179 9.48 19.43 5.63
N LYS A 180 8.33 19.81 6.14
CA LYS A 180 7.70 19.19 7.31
C LYS A 180 6.34 18.62 6.96
N LEU A 181 6.05 17.47 7.54
CA LEU A 181 4.72 16.92 7.49
C LEU A 181 3.78 17.75 8.38
N LYS A 182 2.67 18.18 7.77
CA LYS A 182 1.51 18.72 8.48
C LYS A 182 0.34 17.77 8.32
N LYS A 183 -0.32 17.42 9.42
CA LYS A 183 -1.58 16.68 9.34
C LYS A 183 -2.64 17.57 8.69
N SER A 184 -3.44 17.01 7.79
CA SER A 184 -4.59 17.69 7.20
C SER A 184 -5.71 17.77 8.25
N ASP A 185 -6.53 18.83 8.19
CA ASP A 185 -7.72 18.95 9.04
C ASP A 185 -8.64 17.71 8.90
N ILE A 186 -8.73 17.16 7.68
CA ILE A 186 -9.49 15.94 7.40
C ILE A 186 -8.90 14.70 8.13
N SER A 187 -7.60 14.71 8.47
CA SER A 187 -6.99 13.62 9.21
C SER A 187 -7.58 13.46 10.63
N GLU A 188 -8.13 14.49 11.20
CA GLU A 188 -8.80 14.45 12.51
C GLU A 188 -10.16 13.73 12.43
N ASP A 189 -10.81 13.77 11.25
CA ASP A 189 -12.08 13.11 10.99
C ASP A 189 -11.94 11.64 10.58
N VAL A 190 -10.71 11.20 10.25
CA VAL A 190 -10.40 9.82 9.83
C VAL A 190 -9.99 8.99 11.03
N ASP A 191 -10.96 8.40 11.68
CA ASP A 191 -10.80 7.52 12.83
C ASP A 191 -10.52 6.06 12.43
N ASP A 192 -10.55 5.14 13.38
CA ASP A 192 -10.30 3.71 13.20
C ASP A 192 -11.39 2.96 12.39
N THR A 193 -12.53 3.62 12.13
CA THR A 193 -13.60 3.07 11.27
C THR A 193 -13.34 3.25 9.79
N PHE A 194 -12.41 4.14 9.43
CA PHE A 194 -12.02 4.36 8.05
C PHE A 194 -10.93 3.38 7.61
N SER A 195 -10.90 3.09 6.33
CA SER A 195 -9.79 2.42 5.64
C SER A 195 -9.32 3.28 4.48
N ILE A 196 -8.01 3.45 4.38
CA ILE A 196 -7.37 4.16 3.29
C ILE A 196 -7.13 3.17 2.15
N VAL A 197 -7.46 3.54 0.93
CA VAL A 197 -7.16 2.77 -0.28
C VAL A 197 -5.96 3.43 -0.94
N SER A 198 -4.99 2.64 -1.38
CA SER A 198 -3.86 3.18 -2.14
C SER A 198 -4.34 3.89 -3.40
N ALA A 199 -3.78 5.06 -3.69
CA ALA A 199 -4.08 5.79 -4.90
C ALA A 199 -3.63 5.01 -6.14
N SER A 200 -4.31 5.25 -7.26
CA SER A 200 -3.88 4.72 -8.53
C SER A 200 -2.55 5.33 -8.96
N GLU A 201 -1.70 4.56 -9.59
CA GLU A 201 -0.45 5.04 -10.20
C GLU A 201 -0.71 6.04 -11.33
N ASP A 202 -1.88 5.95 -11.97
CA ASP A 202 -2.30 6.84 -13.06
C ASP A 202 -3.00 8.12 -12.57
N ASP A 203 -3.19 8.29 -11.26
CA ASP A 203 -3.88 9.44 -10.69
C ASP A 203 -3.28 9.79 -9.32
N SER A 204 -2.50 10.89 -9.30
CA SER A 204 -1.91 11.45 -8.07
C SER A 204 -2.80 12.51 -7.42
N ASP A 205 -3.86 12.96 -8.12
CA ASP A 205 -4.70 14.06 -7.65
C ASP A 205 -5.82 13.58 -6.72
N THR A 206 -6.14 12.28 -6.76
CA THR A 206 -7.22 11.73 -5.93
C THR A 206 -6.82 10.47 -5.18
N ASN A 207 -7.29 10.35 -3.94
CA ASN A 207 -7.18 9.13 -3.14
C ASN A 207 -8.56 8.70 -2.64
N LEU A 208 -8.72 7.40 -2.40
CA LEU A 208 -9.96 6.83 -1.92
C LEU A 208 -9.83 6.39 -0.46
N LEU A 209 -10.90 6.64 0.28
CA LEU A 209 -11.11 6.04 1.59
C LEU A 209 -12.50 5.40 1.60
N TYR A 210 -12.72 4.47 2.50
CA TYR A 210 -14.07 3.96 2.74
C TYR A 210 -14.32 3.78 4.24
N LYS A 211 -15.57 3.94 4.62
CA LYS A 211 -16.05 3.64 5.96
C LYS A 211 -16.91 2.39 5.90
N ARG A 212 -16.47 1.37 6.64
CA ARG A 212 -17.23 0.14 6.77
C ARG A 212 -18.42 0.39 7.70
N ALA A 213 -19.61 -0.02 7.27
CA ALA A 213 -20.75 -0.04 8.15
C ALA A 213 -20.53 -1.04 9.31
N GLU A 214 -20.93 -0.69 10.51
CA GLU A 214 -20.83 -1.59 11.67
C GLU A 214 -21.81 -2.75 11.57
N SER A 215 -22.93 -2.52 10.91
CA SER A 215 -23.94 -3.55 10.62
C SER A 215 -24.52 -3.40 9.21
N SER A 216 -25.08 -4.47 8.68
CA SER A 216 -25.75 -4.48 7.37
C SER A 216 -27.02 -3.60 7.29
N SER A 217 -27.48 -3.04 8.41
CA SER A 217 -28.59 -2.09 8.44
C SER A 217 -28.12 -0.64 8.23
N GLU A 218 -26.83 -0.39 8.30
CA GLU A 218 -26.21 0.91 8.08
C GLU A 218 -25.73 1.08 6.64
N ASN A 219 -25.40 2.32 6.28
CA ASN A 219 -24.83 2.60 4.96
C ASN A 219 -23.31 2.45 4.98
N ASN A 220 -22.78 1.87 3.91
CA ASN A 220 -21.37 1.95 3.59
C ASN A 220 -21.11 3.25 2.83
N TYR A 221 -19.97 3.88 3.11
CA TYR A 221 -19.57 5.11 2.44
C TYR A 221 -18.20 4.94 1.77
N ILE A 222 -18.08 5.52 0.59
CA ILE A 222 -16.81 5.67 -0.12
C ILE A 222 -16.54 7.17 -0.20
N TYR A 223 -15.31 7.56 0.11
CA TYR A 223 -14.85 8.93 0.11
C TYR A 223 -13.79 9.12 -0.96
N LEU A 224 -13.86 10.25 -1.66
CA LEU A 224 -12.86 10.68 -2.62
C LEU A 224 -12.20 11.95 -2.10
N PHE A 225 -10.92 11.83 -1.77
CA PHE A 225 -10.09 12.97 -1.39
C PHE A 225 -9.39 13.53 -2.63
N ASP A 226 -9.57 14.82 -2.89
CA ASP A 226 -8.91 15.58 -3.95
C ASP A 226 -7.73 16.34 -3.34
N THR A 227 -6.50 15.95 -3.71
CA THR A 227 -5.26 16.54 -3.19
C THR A 227 -5.04 17.97 -3.72
N THR A 228 -5.57 18.29 -4.90
CA THR A 228 -5.43 19.63 -5.52
C THR A 228 -6.32 20.64 -4.82
N ASN A 229 -7.61 20.31 -4.65
CA ASN A 229 -8.59 21.19 -4.05
C ASN A 229 -8.67 21.06 -2.52
N LYS A 230 -8.01 20.06 -1.93
CA LYS A 230 -8.03 19.75 -0.49
C LYS A 230 -9.45 19.50 0.03
N THR A 231 -10.26 18.81 -0.75
CA THR A 231 -11.66 18.53 -0.43
C THR A 231 -11.93 17.05 -0.40
N MET A 232 -12.86 16.64 0.45
CA MET A 232 -13.35 15.27 0.51
C MET A 232 -14.83 15.26 0.11
N LYS A 233 -15.19 14.36 -0.78
CA LYS A 233 -16.57 14.10 -1.20
C LYS A 233 -16.95 12.69 -0.81
N GLU A 234 -18.22 12.44 -0.57
CA GLU A 234 -18.70 11.12 -0.20
C GLU A 234 -19.76 10.58 -1.16
N THR A 235 -19.89 9.27 -1.20
CA THR A 235 -21.00 8.56 -1.86
C THR A 235 -21.40 7.35 -1.05
N LYS A 236 -22.68 7.00 -1.08
CA LYS A 236 -23.18 5.75 -0.51
C LYS A 236 -22.95 4.60 -1.47
N PHE A 237 -22.48 3.48 -0.95
CA PHE A 237 -22.34 2.25 -1.71
C PHE A 237 -22.98 1.09 -0.96
N ASN A 238 -24.21 0.75 -1.34
CA ASN A 238 -24.92 -0.40 -0.81
C ASN A 238 -25.35 -1.31 -1.95
N ILE A 239 -25.38 -2.59 -1.68
CA ILE A 239 -25.92 -3.59 -2.60
C ILE A 239 -27.36 -3.93 -2.21
N GLU A 240 -28.13 -4.44 -3.18
CA GLU A 240 -29.54 -4.80 -2.95
C GLU A 240 -29.68 -5.95 -1.93
N GLU A 241 -28.71 -6.85 -1.90
CA GLU A 241 -28.68 -7.96 -0.93
C GLU A 241 -28.39 -7.43 0.48
N LYS A 242 -29.22 -7.81 1.43
CA LYS A 242 -29.00 -7.48 2.85
C LYS A 242 -27.94 -8.39 3.45
N GLY A 243 -27.28 -7.93 4.51
CA GLY A 243 -26.31 -8.71 5.26
C GLY A 243 -24.88 -8.57 4.78
N TYR A 244 -24.54 -7.50 4.07
CA TYR A 244 -23.20 -7.23 3.56
C TYR A 244 -22.67 -5.86 3.97
N THR A 245 -21.36 -5.81 4.24
CA THR A 245 -20.61 -4.57 4.46
C THR A 245 -19.40 -4.55 3.53
N ILE A 246 -18.79 -3.38 3.30
CA ILE A 246 -17.56 -3.31 2.52
C ILE A 246 -16.44 -4.02 3.31
N GLY A 247 -15.88 -5.07 2.71
CA GLY A 247 -14.72 -5.80 3.24
C GLY A 247 -13.38 -5.26 2.70
N GLY A 248 -13.41 -4.61 1.54
CA GLY A 248 -12.23 -4.01 0.93
C GLY A 248 -12.53 -3.33 -0.39
N ILE A 249 -11.70 -2.37 -0.75
CA ILE A 249 -11.72 -1.70 -2.05
C ILE A 249 -10.31 -1.73 -2.62
N SER A 250 -10.21 -2.02 -3.91
CA SER A 250 -8.97 -1.87 -4.68
C SER A 250 -9.24 -0.97 -5.89
N ARG A 251 -8.36 -0.01 -6.12
CA ARG A 251 -8.40 0.86 -7.29
C ARG A 251 -7.51 0.28 -8.39
N ILE A 252 -8.04 0.14 -9.60
CA ILE A 252 -7.36 -0.46 -10.74
C ILE A 252 -7.30 0.59 -11.85
N GLY A 253 -6.12 1.15 -12.08
CA GLY A 253 -5.95 2.32 -12.94
C GLY A 253 -6.74 3.52 -12.41
N LYS A 254 -6.95 4.53 -13.26
CA LYS A 254 -7.53 5.81 -12.83
C LYS A 254 -8.99 5.71 -12.39
N ASP A 255 -9.81 4.89 -13.07
CA ASP A 255 -11.28 4.97 -12.97
C ASP A 255 -11.95 3.65 -12.51
N ASN A 256 -11.24 2.52 -12.48
CA ASN A 256 -11.89 1.25 -12.16
C ASN A 256 -11.72 0.90 -10.68
N LEU A 257 -12.80 0.39 -10.09
CA LEU A 257 -12.83 -0.09 -8.71
C LEU A 257 -13.24 -1.56 -8.67
N MET A 258 -12.57 -2.32 -7.82
CA MET A 258 -13.00 -3.63 -7.36
C MET A 258 -13.41 -3.48 -5.89
N ILE A 259 -14.66 -3.76 -5.59
CA ILE A 259 -15.22 -3.65 -4.25
C ILE A 259 -15.59 -5.05 -3.77
N MET A 260 -14.97 -5.48 -2.68
CA MET A 260 -15.31 -6.72 -1.99
C MET A 260 -16.34 -6.42 -0.92
N MET A 261 -17.49 -7.07 -1.00
CA MET A 261 -18.52 -7.05 0.02
C MET A 261 -18.41 -8.33 0.84
N SER A 262 -18.27 -8.21 2.12
CA SER A 262 -18.19 -9.32 3.07
C SER A 262 -19.50 -9.48 3.82
N PRO A 263 -19.91 -10.73 4.14
CA PRO A 263 -21.07 -10.96 4.98
C PRO A 263 -20.90 -10.27 6.33
N ASP A 264 -21.98 -9.70 6.84
CA ASP A 264 -22.05 -9.20 8.20
C ASP A 264 -21.95 -10.39 9.17
N ASN A 265 -20.98 -10.34 10.08
CA ASN A 265 -20.75 -11.39 11.08
C ASN A 265 -21.81 -11.44 12.20
N ALA A 266 -22.79 -10.55 12.18
CA ALA A 266 -23.84 -10.51 13.20
C ALA A 266 -24.66 -11.81 13.26
N ASP A 267 -24.75 -12.53 12.13
CA ASP A 267 -25.40 -13.85 12.05
C ASP A 267 -24.37 -14.95 11.71
N LYS A 268 -23.77 -15.57 12.72
CA LYS A 268 -22.83 -16.72 12.60
C LYS A 268 -23.42 -17.95 11.89
N LYS A 269 -24.62 -17.88 11.32
CA LYS A 269 -25.34 -18.95 10.63
C LYS A 269 -25.52 -18.72 9.13
N SER A 270 -25.00 -17.63 8.57
CA SER A 270 -25.19 -17.39 7.14
C SER A 270 -24.12 -18.12 6.33
N ASP A 271 -24.54 -19.02 5.45
CA ASP A 271 -23.72 -19.60 4.36
C ASP A 271 -23.40 -18.54 3.26
N LEU A 272 -23.39 -17.26 3.62
CA LEU A 272 -23.12 -16.17 2.71
C LEU A 272 -21.64 -16.13 2.36
N ASN A 273 -21.33 -16.08 1.08
CA ASN A 273 -19.98 -15.91 0.56
C ASN A 273 -19.73 -14.44 0.23
N SER A 274 -18.49 -13.99 0.31
CA SER A 274 -18.11 -12.66 -0.17
C SER A 274 -18.52 -12.45 -1.63
N ARG A 275 -18.83 -11.21 -1.99
CA ARG A 275 -19.18 -10.77 -3.35
C ARG A 275 -18.13 -9.80 -3.85
N ILE A 276 -17.85 -9.84 -5.13
CA ILE A 276 -16.94 -8.89 -5.77
C ILE A 276 -17.73 -8.12 -6.83
N TYR A 277 -17.63 -6.81 -6.74
CA TYR A 277 -18.24 -5.87 -7.68
C TYR A 277 -17.16 -5.10 -8.41
N PHE A 278 -17.37 -4.89 -9.70
CA PHE A 278 -16.55 -4.00 -10.50
C PHE A 278 -17.43 -2.82 -10.93
N THR A 279 -16.92 -1.62 -10.69
CA THR A 279 -17.57 -0.37 -11.07
C THR A 279 -16.55 0.67 -11.49
N LYS A 280 -17.01 1.76 -12.06
CA LYS A 280 -16.16 2.91 -12.35
C LYS A 280 -16.34 3.98 -11.28
N LEU A 281 -15.25 4.65 -10.99
CA LEU A 281 -15.28 5.80 -10.08
C LEU A 281 -16.21 6.91 -10.64
N SER A 282 -16.17 7.11 -11.97
CA SER A 282 -17.03 8.04 -12.68
C SER A 282 -18.54 7.71 -12.62
N ASP A 283 -18.90 6.45 -12.35
CA ASP A 283 -20.30 6.02 -12.22
C ASP A 283 -20.83 6.26 -10.79
N LEU A 284 -19.96 6.58 -9.83
CA LEU A 284 -20.32 6.89 -8.46
C LEU A 284 -20.68 8.37 -8.32
N ASN A 285 -21.80 8.65 -7.64
CA ASN A 285 -22.30 10.01 -7.47
C ASN A 285 -21.77 10.63 -6.18
N PHE A 286 -20.56 11.19 -6.21
CA PHE A 286 -19.95 11.89 -5.08
C PHE A 286 -20.57 13.26 -4.87
N GLN A 287 -20.91 13.58 -3.63
CA GLN A 287 -21.51 14.86 -3.21
C GLN A 287 -20.58 15.63 -2.25
#